data_ec524720b93918fe485c23bc25a7fa5f
#
_entry.id   ec524720b93918fe485c23bc25a7fa5f
#
_cell.length_a   1.000
_cell.length_b   1.000
_cell.length_c   1.000
_cell.angle_alpha   90.00
_cell.angle_beta   90.00
_cell.angle_gamma   90.00
#
_symmetry.space_group_name_H-M   'P 1'
#
loop_
_entity.id
_entity.type
_entity.pdbx_description
1 polymer ?
#
loop_
_entity_poly.entity_id
_entity_poly.type
_entity_poly.pdbx_seq_one_letter_code
_entity_poly.pdbx_strand_id
1 'polypeptide(L)'
;MLHIERFQCNMLSENCYVVSDETKECVIIDCGAFYPEERKAITDYITGNNFNPIHLLVTHGHLDHNFGNDTIYQAFGLKPEVAQADEHLMKNLQHQAESFYQMKIDTVFPPIGHFFEDGETIHFGNHELSIIPTPGHSKGSVTFYCEAEGVAFTGDTLFQNSIGRTDFQ
;
A
#
# COMPACT_ATOMS: atom_id res chain seq x y z
N MET A 1 -12.03 -6.56 16.64
CA MET A 1 -12.23 -5.21 16.05
C MET A 1 -10.96 -4.79 15.35
N LEU A 2 -11.08 -4.21 14.17
CA LEU A 2 -9.92 -3.63 13.48
C LEU A 2 -9.49 -2.32 14.14
N HIS A 3 -8.20 -2.15 14.28
CA HIS A 3 -7.58 -0.88 14.59
C HIS A 3 -6.87 -0.37 13.34
N ILE A 4 -7.22 0.85 12.90
CA ILE A 4 -6.70 1.45 11.69
C ILE A 4 -5.92 2.71 12.05
N GLU A 5 -4.61 2.72 11.79
CA GLU A 5 -3.79 3.90 11.94
C GLU A 5 -3.42 4.43 10.57
N ARG A 6 -3.68 5.72 10.35
CA ARG A 6 -3.41 6.39 9.09
C ARG A 6 -2.19 7.29 9.23
N PHE A 7 -1.30 7.20 8.23
CA PHE A 7 -0.13 8.07 8.11
C PHE A 7 -0.23 8.83 6.78
N GLN A 8 -0.21 10.15 6.84
CA GLN A 8 -0.10 10.96 5.62
C GLN A 8 1.35 11.03 5.20
N CYS A 9 1.62 10.68 3.97
CA CYS A 9 2.96 10.49 3.44
C CYS A 9 3.19 11.32 2.19
N ASN A 10 4.46 11.68 1.99
CA ASN A 10 5.02 12.33 0.82
C ASN A 10 4.37 13.68 0.45
N MET A 11 4.82 14.24 -0.69
CA MET A 11 4.39 15.57 -1.16
C MET A 11 2.94 15.59 -1.68
N LEU A 12 2.33 14.41 -1.90
CA LEU A 12 0.95 14.30 -2.35
C LEU A 12 -0.04 14.02 -1.21
N SER A 13 0.43 13.98 0.04
CA SER A 13 -0.40 13.65 1.21
C SER A 13 -1.14 12.31 1.05
N GLU A 14 -0.44 11.33 0.52
CA GLU A 14 -0.94 9.97 0.33
C GLU A 14 -1.22 9.32 1.69
N ASN A 15 -2.23 8.46 1.76
CA ASN A 15 -2.58 7.76 2.99
C ASN A 15 -2.01 6.35 3.00
N CYS A 16 -1.08 6.11 3.93
CA CYS A 16 -0.62 4.77 4.29
C CYS A 16 -1.40 4.28 5.51
N TYR A 17 -1.86 3.06 5.49
CA TYR A 17 -2.61 2.48 6.61
C TYR A 17 -1.85 1.31 7.23
N VAL A 18 -1.81 1.27 8.55
CA VAL A 18 -1.43 0.07 9.31
C VAL A 18 -2.70 -0.44 9.97
N VAL A 19 -3.12 -1.64 9.60
CA VAL A 19 -4.37 -2.25 10.03
C VAL A 19 -4.06 -3.48 10.87
N SER A 20 -4.49 -3.48 12.12
CA SER A 20 -4.20 -4.54 13.09
C SER A 20 -5.45 -5.00 13.82
N ASP A 21 -5.34 -6.11 14.52
CA ASP A 21 -6.39 -6.58 15.41
C ASP A 21 -5.80 -7.02 16.77
N GLU A 22 -6.62 -7.64 17.59
CA GLU A 22 -6.25 -8.08 18.93
C GLU A 22 -5.15 -9.15 18.96
N THR A 23 -4.89 -9.83 17.84
CA THR A 23 -3.83 -10.84 17.75
C THR A 23 -2.44 -10.23 17.64
N LYS A 24 -2.36 -8.93 17.40
CA LYS A 24 -1.12 -8.19 17.08
C LYS A 24 -0.61 -8.42 15.66
N GLU A 25 -1.22 -9.26 14.85
CA GLU A 25 -0.92 -9.29 13.42
C GLU A 25 -1.43 -8.02 12.75
N CYS A 26 -0.69 -7.53 11.77
CA CYS A 26 -1.09 -6.36 11.01
C CYS A 26 -0.72 -6.47 9.54
N VAL A 27 -1.38 -5.65 8.74
CA VAL A 27 -1.04 -5.43 7.34
C VAL A 27 -0.74 -3.95 7.12
N ILE A 28 0.13 -3.67 6.16
CA ILE A 28 0.47 -2.31 5.76
C ILE A 28 -0.08 -2.11 4.36
N ILE A 29 -0.86 -1.05 4.18
CA ILE A 29 -1.51 -0.76 2.90
C ILE A 29 -0.95 0.56 2.35
N ASP A 30 -0.39 0.51 1.14
CA ASP A 30 0.12 1.67 0.41
C ASP A 30 1.15 2.49 1.19
N CYS A 31 2.33 1.91 1.42
CA CYS A 31 3.40 2.61 2.12
C CYS A 31 4.06 3.64 1.20
N GLY A 32 3.53 4.85 1.19
CA GLY A 32 4.05 5.98 0.43
C GLY A 32 5.06 6.85 1.19
N ALA A 33 5.63 6.34 2.29
CA ALA A 33 6.56 7.10 3.12
C ALA A 33 7.81 7.50 2.32
N PHE A 34 7.99 8.80 2.12
CA PHE A 34 9.10 9.37 1.37
C PHE A 34 10.13 10.00 2.29
N TYR A 35 9.69 10.93 3.15
CA TYR A 35 10.59 11.63 4.07
C TYR A 35 11.04 10.72 5.21
N PRO A 36 12.29 10.92 5.73
CA PRO A 36 12.80 10.06 6.80
C PRO A 36 11.90 9.99 8.04
N GLU A 37 11.28 11.10 8.42
CA GLU A 37 10.37 11.15 9.57
C GLU A 37 9.09 10.34 9.35
N GLU A 38 8.61 10.24 8.12
CA GLU A 38 7.45 9.41 7.77
C GLU A 38 7.80 7.92 7.87
N ARG A 39 8.95 7.54 7.33
CA ARG A 39 9.47 6.17 7.39
C ARG A 39 9.65 5.72 8.84
N LYS A 40 10.24 6.58 9.66
CA LYS A 40 10.46 6.33 11.08
C LYS A 40 9.14 6.22 11.83
N ALA A 41 8.18 7.09 11.57
CA ALA A 41 6.88 7.08 12.26
C ALA A 41 6.16 5.75 12.06
N ILE A 42 6.14 5.21 10.85
CA ILE A 42 5.48 3.94 10.54
C ILE A 42 6.20 2.78 11.22
N THR A 43 7.52 2.68 11.08
CA THR A 43 8.28 1.59 11.70
C THR A 43 8.22 1.64 13.22
N ASP A 44 8.33 2.83 13.82
CA ASP A 44 8.24 2.99 15.29
C ASP A 44 6.83 2.63 15.80
N TYR A 45 5.79 2.98 15.07
CA TYR A 45 4.42 2.62 15.43
C TYR A 45 4.24 1.09 15.48
N ILE A 46 4.74 0.40 14.46
CA ILE A 46 4.63 -1.06 14.36
C ILE A 46 5.44 -1.73 15.49
N THR A 47 6.71 -1.35 15.64
CA THR A 47 7.57 -1.95 16.65
C THR A 47 7.16 -1.58 18.07
N GLY A 48 6.79 -0.31 18.30
CA GLY A 48 6.37 0.18 19.61
C GLY A 48 5.10 -0.46 20.14
N ASN A 49 4.22 -0.92 19.27
CA ASN A 49 2.99 -1.64 19.63
C ASN A 49 3.16 -3.15 19.64
N ASN A 50 4.35 -3.65 19.36
CA ASN A 50 4.64 -5.08 19.23
C ASN A 50 3.78 -5.77 18.17
N PHE A 51 3.47 -5.07 17.09
CA PHE A 51 2.74 -5.65 15.98
C PHE A 51 3.64 -6.56 15.15
N ASN A 52 3.03 -7.60 14.58
CA ASN A 52 3.68 -8.50 13.65
C ASN A 52 3.13 -8.25 12.23
N PRO A 53 3.83 -7.46 11.40
CA PRO A 53 3.36 -7.20 10.05
C PRO A 53 3.57 -8.44 9.16
N ILE A 54 2.52 -8.85 8.46
CA ILE A 54 2.53 -10.07 7.65
C ILE A 54 2.27 -9.84 6.16
N HIS A 55 1.71 -8.68 5.80
CA HIS A 55 1.50 -8.31 4.40
C HIS A 55 1.81 -6.84 4.16
N LEU A 56 2.45 -6.55 3.02
CA LEU A 56 2.58 -5.22 2.45
C LEU A 56 1.71 -5.18 1.20
N LEU A 57 0.54 -4.59 1.33
CA LEU A 57 -0.49 -4.58 0.29
C LEU A 57 -0.44 -3.27 -0.50
N VAL A 58 -0.57 -3.38 -1.81
CA VAL A 58 -0.52 -2.23 -2.73
C VAL A 58 -1.82 -2.18 -3.51
N THR A 59 -2.56 -1.07 -3.39
CA THR A 59 -3.80 -0.88 -4.16
C THR A 59 -3.51 -0.69 -5.64
N HIS A 60 -2.39 -0.04 -5.98
CA HIS A 60 -1.95 0.15 -7.37
C HIS A 60 -0.48 0.59 -7.40
N GLY A 61 0.13 0.52 -8.58
CA GLY A 61 1.57 0.65 -8.76
C GLY A 61 2.11 2.05 -8.94
N HIS A 62 1.38 3.12 -8.60
CA HIS A 62 1.90 4.48 -8.67
C HIS A 62 2.90 4.75 -7.54
N LEU A 63 3.92 5.52 -7.83
CA LEU A 63 5.07 5.74 -6.95
C LEU A 63 4.67 6.33 -5.59
N ASP A 64 3.70 7.25 -5.55
CA ASP A 64 3.26 7.88 -4.29
C ASP A 64 2.68 6.90 -3.28
N HIS A 65 2.22 5.73 -3.74
CA HIS A 65 1.76 4.64 -2.89
C HIS A 65 2.86 3.60 -2.58
N ASN A 66 4.08 3.83 -3.09
CA ASN A 66 5.16 2.84 -3.03
C ASN A 66 6.51 3.40 -2.58
N PHE A 67 6.63 4.70 -2.31
CA PHE A 67 7.90 5.32 -1.93
C PHE A 67 8.62 4.63 -0.77
N GLY A 68 7.87 4.06 0.17
CA GLY A 68 8.41 3.50 1.40
C GLY A 68 8.53 1.97 1.41
N ASN A 69 8.31 1.30 0.28
CA ASN A 69 8.38 -0.16 0.22
C ASN A 69 9.75 -0.70 0.64
N ASP A 70 10.83 0.00 0.33
CA ASP A 70 12.18 -0.36 0.75
C ASP A 70 12.35 -0.36 2.27
N THR A 71 11.77 0.63 2.94
CA THR A 71 11.80 0.73 4.41
C THR A 71 11.10 -0.47 5.05
N ILE A 72 9.92 -0.83 4.55
CA ILE A 72 9.16 -1.97 5.06
C ILE A 72 9.90 -3.28 4.81
N TYR A 73 10.51 -3.42 3.63
CA TYR A 73 11.31 -4.60 3.31
C TYR A 73 12.53 -4.74 4.24
N GLN A 74 13.26 -3.65 4.47
CA GLN A 74 14.43 -3.65 5.34
C GLN A 74 14.07 -3.93 6.80
N ALA A 75 12.96 -3.36 7.28
CA ALA A 75 12.56 -3.49 8.68
C ALA A 75 11.88 -4.84 8.98
N PHE A 76 11.07 -5.36 8.07
CA PHE A 76 10.20 -6.50 8.35
C PHE A 76 10.31 -7.64 7.34
N GLY A 77 11.10 -7.49 6.28
CA GLY A 77 11.28 -8.54 5.26
C GLY A 77 10.09 -8.72 4.33
N LEU A 78 9.13 -7.80 4.31
CA LEU A 78 7.95 -7.91 3.47
C LEU A 78 8.20 -7.33 2.09
N LYS A 79 7.76 -8.06 1.06
CA LYS A 79 7.74 -7.61 -0.33
C LYS A 79 6.33 -7.17 -0.71
N PRO A 80 6.18 -6.19 -1.62
CA PRO A 80 4.85 -5.71 -2.00
C PRO A 80 4.04 -6.77 -2.73
N GLU A 81 2.75 -6.80 -2.44
CA GLU A 81 1.75 -7.65 -3.09
C GLU A 81 0.80 -6.75 -3.87
N VAL A 82 0.62 -7.04 -5.15
CA VAL A 82 -0.05 -6.14 -6.11
C VAL A 82 -0.75 -6.96 -7.20
N ALA A 83 -1.71 -6.34 -7.90
CA ALA A 83 -2.32 -6.97 -9.07
C ALA A 83 -1.32 -7.04 -10.22
N GLN A 84 -1.33 -8.14 -10.97
CA GLN A 84 -0.41 -8.36 -12.08
C GLN A 84 -0.53 -7.29 -13.16
N ALA A 85 -1.71 -6.74 -13.37
CA ALA A 85 -1.91 -5.68 -14.37
C ALA A 85 -1.08 -4.41 -14.09
N ASP A 86 -0.63 -4.20 -12.85
CA ASP A 86 0.24 -3.08 -12.49
C ASP A 86 1.72 -3.46 -12.36
N GLU A 87 2.11 -4.66 -12.81
CA GLU A 87 3.51 -5.10 -12.75
C GLU A 87 4.45 -4.10 -13.40
N HIS A 88 4.08 -3.58 -14.58
CA HIS A 88 4.91 -2.63 -15.30
C HIS A 88 5.13 -1.33 -14.53
N LEU A 89 4.13 -0.86 -13.79
CA LEU A 89 4.27 0.33 -12.94
C LEU A 89 5.25 0.05 -11.79
N MET A 90 5.10 -1.10 -11.14
CA MET A 90 5.97 -1.49 -10.03
C MET A 90 7.42 -1.69 -10.44
N LYS A 91 7.67 -2.12 -11.67
CA LYS A 91 9.01 -2.29 -12.21
C LYS A 91 9.65 -0.96 -12.66
N ASN A 92 8.88 0.10 -12.75
CA ASN A 92 9.32 1.40 -13.26
C ASN A 92 9.16 2.54 -12.24
N LEU A 93 9.22 2.25 -10.96
CA LEU A 93 9.03 3.25 -9.89
C LEU A 93 10.06 4.39 -9.99
N GLN A 94 11.32 4.08 -10.27
CA GLN A 94 12.35 5.12 -10.44
C GLN A 94 12.07 6.00 -11.65
N HIS A 95 11.60 5.40 -12.74
CA HIS A 95 11.20 6.16 -13.94
C HIS A 95 10.00 7.06 -13.66
N GLN A 96 9.06 6.63 -12.85
CA GLN A 96 7.94 7.48 -12.42
C GLN A 96 8.45 8.71 -11.66
N ALA A 97 9.47 8.55 -10.82
CA ALA A 97 10.06 9.69 -10.11
C ALA A 97 10.59 10.75 -11.07
N GLU A 98 11.28 10.33 -12.12
CA GLU A 98 11.81 11.24 -13.14
C GLU A 98 10.69 11.89 -13.95
N SER A 99 9.72 11.10 -14.41
CA SER A 99 8.67 11.54 -15.32
C SER A 99 7.60 12.42 -14.66
N PHE A 100 7.17 12.07 -13.45
CA PHE A 100 6.04 12.75 -12.80
C PHE A 100 6.48 13.77 -11.75
N TYR A 101 7.65 13.59 -11.14
CA TYR A 101 8.11 14.43 -10.03
C TYR A 101 9.39 15.20 -10.35
N GLN A 102 9.96 15.00 -11.54
CA GLN A 102 11.22 15.61 -11.98
C GLN A 102 12.32 15.42 -10.92
N MET A 103 12.34 14.26 -10.28
CA MET A 103 13.35 13.92 -9.29
C MET A 103 14.05 12.62 -9.64
N LYS A 104 15.31 12.53 -9.27
CA LYS A 104 16.10 11.31 -9.36
C LYS A 104 16.25 10.74 -7.96
N ILE A 105 15.84 9.49 -7.78
CA ILE A 105 15.92 8.81 -6.49
C ILE A 105 16.86 7.61 -6.59
N ASP A 106 17.60 7.37 -5.50
CA ASP A 106 18.54 6.26 -5.40
C ASP A 106 17.93 5.05 -4.68
N THR A 107 16.65 5.10 -4.36
CA THR A 107 15.94 4.03 -3.66
C THR A 107 16.01 2.73 -4.46
N VAL A 108 16.42 1.65 -3.80
CA VAL A 108 16.37 0.29 -4.35
C VAL A 108 15.08 -0.34 -3.84
N PHE A 109 14.08 -0.41 -4.70
CA PHE A 109 12.79 -0.98 -4.35
C PHE A 109 12.88 -2.51 -4.28
N PRO A 110 12.21 -3.15 -3.31
CA PRO A 110 12.15 -4.61 -3.27
C PRO A 110 11.38 -5.16 -4.48
N PRO A 111 11.66 -6.40 -4.90
CA PRO A 111 10.89 -7.03 -5.96
C PRO A 111 9.46 -7.30 -5.48
N ILE A 112 8.54 -7.46 -6.44
CA ILE A 112 7.17 -7.88 -6.15
C ILE A 112 7.23 -9.26 -5.51
N GLY A 113 6.53 -9.44 -4.38
CA GLY A 113 6.49 -10.69 -3.64
C GLY A 113 5.36 -11.61 -4.06
N HIS A 114 4.24 -11.04 -4.50
CA HIS A 114 3.05 -11.80 -4.85
C HIS A 114 2.15 -10.99 -5.78
N PHE A 115 1.56 -11.69 -6.76
CA PHE A 115 0.47 -11.14 -7.57
C PHE A 115 -0.85 -11.71 -7.07
N PHE A 116 -1.85 -10.83 -6.88
CA PHE A 116 -3.17 -11.28 -6.45
C PHE A 116 -3.83 -12.16 -7.52
N GLU A 117 -4.43 -13.25 -7.06
CA GLU A 117 -5.24 -14.13 -7.89
C GLU A 117 -6.72 -13.73 -7.81
N ASP A 118 -7.50 -14.10 -8.83
CA ASP A 118 -8.95 -13.83 -8.82
C ASP A 118 -9.62 -14.51 -7.63
N GLY A 119 -10.40 -13.72 -6.88
CA GLY A 119 -11.11 -14.23 -5.70
C GLY A 119 -10.24 -14.45 -4.47
N GLU A 120 -8.97 -14.02 -4.52
CA GLU A 120 -8.07 -14.15 -3.38
C GLU A 120 -8.54 -13.29 -2.21
N THR A 121 -8.35 -13.82 -0.99
CA THR A 121 -8.62 -13.14 0.27
C THR A 121 -7.32 -13.05 1.05
N ILE A 122 -7.04 -11.89 1.63
CA ILE A 122 -5.88 -11.67 2.50
C ILE A 122 -6.31 -11.91 3.94
N HIS A 123 -5.57 -12.77 4.65
CA HIS A 123 -5.84 -13.11 6.04
C HIS A 123 -4.79 -12.49 6.96
N PHE A 124 -5.23 -11.92 8.06
CA PHE A 124 -4.36 -11.49 9.16
C PHE A 124 -5.15 -11.53 10.47
N GLY A 125 -4.53 -12.08 11.50
CA GLY A 125 -5.22 -12.24 12.78
C GLY A 125 -6.54 -13.00 12.63
N ASN A 126 -7.61 -12.41 13.16
CA ASN A 126 -8.97 -12.95 13.05
C ASN A 126 -9.78 -12.27 11.93
N HIS A 127 -9.12 -11.57 11.03
CA HIS A 127 -9.77 -10.78 9.99
C HIS A 127 -9.32 -11.21 8.60
N GLU A 128 -10.11 -10.81 7.62
CA GLU A 128 -9.81 -11.03 6.22
C GLU A 128 -10.21 -9.81 5.38
N LEU A 129 -9.46 -9.58 4.31
CA LEU A 129 -9.73 -8.54 3.33
C LEU A 129 -10.00 -9.22 1.99
N SER A 130 -11.16 -8.95 1.42
CA SER A 130 -11.46 -9.32 0.04
C SER A 130 -10.75 -8.37 -0.91
N ILE A 131 -10.25 -8.88 -2.01
CA ILE A 131 -9.61 -8.07 -3.05
C ILE A 131 -10.63 -7.85 -4.17
N ILE A 132 -11.05 -6.60 -4.34
CA ILE A 132 -12.03 -6.22 -5.34
C ILE A 132 -11.32 -5.46 -6.45
N PRO A 133 -11.25 -5.99 -7.70
CA PRO A 133 -10.71 -5.23 -8.81
C PRO A 133 -11.52 -3.96 -9.05
N THR A 134 -10.85 -2.83 -9.08
CA THR A 134 -11.46 -1.51 -9.32
C THR A 134 -10.61 -0.75 -10.35
N PRO A 135 -10.47 -1.29 -11.58
CA PRO A 135 -9.65 -0.65 -12.62
C PRO A 135 -10.23 0.71 -13.03
N GLY A 136 -9.36 1.64 -13.39
CA GLY A 136 -9.73 2.99 -13.78
C GLY A 136 -8.57 3.96 -13.58
N HIS A 137 -8.25 4.29 -12.36
CA HIS A 137 -7.07 5.10 -12.03
C HIS A 137 -5.79 4.40 -12.53
N SER A 138 -5.69 3.09 -12.32
CA SER A 138 -4.75 2.22 -13.03
C SER A 138 -5.46 0.94 -13.45
N LYS A 139 -4.86 0.19 -14.37
CA LYS A 139 -5.42 -1.09 -14.85
C LYS A 139 -5.48 -2.13 -13.74
N GLY A 140 -4.52 -2.10 -12.82
CA GLY A 140 -4.41 -3.04 -11.72
C GLY A 140 -4.91 -2.51 -10.39
N SER A 141 -5.65 -1.39 -10.37
CA SER A 141 -6.21 -0.86 -9.12
C SER A 141 -7.14 -1.88 -8.47
N VAL A 142 -6.97 -2.07 -7.16
CA VAL A 142 -7.83 -2.93 -6.34
C VAL A 142 -8.27 -2.18 -5.09
N THR A 143 -9.40 -2.61 -4.55
CA THR A 143 -9.91 -2.18 -3.23
C THR A 143 -9.80 -3.36 -2.28
N PHE A 144 -9.30 -3.11 -1.08
CA PHE A 144 -9.30 -4.11 0.00
C PHE A 144 -10.50 -3.87 0.89
N TYR A 145 -11.35 -4.87 1.04
CA TYR A 145 -12.62 -4.75 1.75
C TYR A 145 -12.72 -5.75 2.89
N CYS A 146 -12.97 -5.23 4.10
CA CYS A 146 -13.28 -6.03 5.27
C CYS A 146 -14.80 -6.01 5.48
N GLU A 147 -15.48 -7.08 5.07
CA GLU A 147 -16.93 -7.16 5.16
C GLU A 147 -17.40 -7.15 6.62
N ALA A 148 -16.71 -7.89 7.49
CA ALA A 148 -17.07 -8.00 8.91
C ALA A 148 -17.09 -6.66 9.64
N GLU A 149 -16.24 -5.71 9.23
CA GLU A 149 -16.13 -4.40 9.87
C GLU A 149 -16.75 -3.27 9.01
N GLY A 150 -17.16 -3.58 7.77
CA GLY A 150 -17.70 -2.60 6.85
C GLY A 150 -16.69 -1.52 6.43
N VAL A 151 -15.43 -1.90 6.22
CA VAL A 151 -14.33 -0.97 5.91
C VAL A 151 -13.72 -1.32 4.57
N ALA A 152 -13.46 -0.31 3.74
CA ALA A 152 -12.80 -0.46 2.45
C ALA A 152 -11.61 0.49 2.32
N PHE A 153 -10.49 -0.05 1.79
CA PHE A 153 -9.30 0.73 1.45
C PHE A 153 -9.24 0.82 -0.07
N THR A 154 -9.55 2.00 -0.60
CA THR A 154 -9.86 2.19 -2.02
C THR A 154 -8.72 2.78 -2.85
N GLY A 155 -7.58 3.13 -2.21
CA GLY A 155 -6.49 3.82 -2.91
C GLY A 155 -7.00 5.08 -3.57
N ASP A 156 -6.65 5.25 -4.85
CA ASP A 156 -7.05 6.41 -5.64
C ASP A 156 -8.32 6.15 -6.48
N THR A 157 -9.08 5.12 -6.17
CA THR A 157 -10.36 4.84 -6.85
C THR A 157 -11.46 5.77 -6.36
N LEU A 158 -11.61 5.91 -5.03
CA LEU A 158 -12.59 6.79 -4.41
C LEU A 158 -11.92 7.74 -3.42
N PHE A 159 -12.26 9.03 -3.54
CA PHE A 159 -11.91 10.06 -2.58
C PHE A 159 -13.18 10.62 -1.95
N GLN A 160 -13.02 11.35 -0.85
CA GLN A 160 -14.16 12.06 -0.28
C GLN A 160 -14.68 13.07 -1.30
N ASN A 161 -15.93 12.86 -1.78
CA ASN A 161 -16.60 13.69 -2.78
C ASN A 161 -15.95 13.70 -4.18
N SER A 162 -15.11 12.70 -4.51
CA SER A 162 -14.43 12.64 -5.80
C SER A 162 -14.04 11.21 -6.16
N ILE A 163 -13.48 11.06 -7.37
CA ILE A 163 -12.86 9.81 -7.83
C ILE A 163 -11.45 10.10 -8.33
N GLY A 164 -10.62 9.06 -8.43
CA GLY A 164 -9.30 9.16 -9.03
C GLY A 164 -9.38 9.45 -10.53
N ARG A 165 -8.36 10.14 -11.06
CA ARG A 165 -8.28 10.37 -12.50
C ARG A 165 -8.11 9.04 -13.25
N THR A 166 -8.63 8.96 -14.48
CA THR A 166 -8.64 7.74 -15.29
C THR A 166 -7.88 7.86 -16.60
N ASP A 167 -7.11 8.92 -16.79
CA ASP A 167 -6.44 9.26 -18.04
C ASP A 167 -4.98 8.76 -18.13
N PHE A 168 -4.57 7.86 -17.24
CA PHE A 168 -3.24 7.23 -17.25
C PHE A 168 -3.16 5.94 -18.07
N GLN A 169 -4.25 5.51 -18.68
CA GLN A 169 -4.33 4.22 -19.41
C GLN A 169 -3.81 4.33 -20.83
#